data_eb996004222187dd4d987f47611eeff5
#
_entry.id   eb996004222187dd4d987f47611eeff5
#
_cell.length_a   1.000
_cell.length_b   1.000
_cell.length_c   1.000
_cell.angle_alpha   90.00
_cell.angle_beta   90.00
_cell.angle_gamma   90.00
#
_symmetry.space_group_name_H-M   'P 1'
#
loop_
_entity.id
_entity.type
_entity.pdbx_description
1 polymer ?
#
loop_
_entity_poly.entity_id
_entity_poly.type
_entity_poly.pdbx_seq_one_letter_code
_entity_poly.pdbx_strand_id
1 'polypeptide(L)'
;IDVVTDLNPAIFHQKFIVRDYGEDTAAVLTGSTNFTRTDTGSNPGGGPVSGNNLNHLLILRGRQAATQYRTEFLRMRAGTFGELHEREEPKPREFRLGGIRVKPLFAPRHGPEMEIMKQMLKATTSIDFAMFTFSQSSGIDDTMIRLVGPDMPIRGVLDRDQGAREWAATTGLKDAGVQLWENRKGTGVRKLHHKLMVVDRRIVIAGSFNYTGPATTINDENIIILGDLEETDPEAEATQRMFASYAQAEIDRIITDLSQPIA
;
A
#
# COMPACT_ATOMS: atom_id res chain seq x y z
N ILE A 1 16.76 -9.30 -22.49
CA ILE A 1 16.47 -8.62 -21.20
C ILE A 1 17.47 -9.14 -20.19
N ASP A 2 18.22 -8.23 -19.57
CA ASP A 2 19.09 -8.60 -18.45
C ASP A 2 18.23 -8.88 -17.21
N VAL A 3 18.45 -10.02 -16.58
CA VAL A 3 17.76 -10.43 -15.36
C VAL A 3 18.77 -10.53 -14.23
N VAL A 4 18.48 -9.88 -13.11
CA VAL A 4 19.23 -10.04 -11.86
C VAL A 4 18.33 -10.76 -10.88
N THR A 5 18.87 -11.79 -10.25
CA THR A 5 18.16 -12.58 -9.24
C THR A 5 18.57 -12.15 -7.83
N ASP A 6 17.59 -12.04 -6.97
CA ASP A 6 17.79 -11.90 -5.54
C ASP A 6 18.18 -13.26 -4.94
N LEU A 7 19.33 -13.32 -4.28
CA LEU A 7 19.80 -14.48 -3.52
C LEU A 7 19.53 -14.33 -2.01
N ASN A 8 18.85 -13.26 -1.59
CA ASN A 8 18.46 -13.03 -0.20
C ASN A 8 17.35 -14.02 0.19
N PRO A 9 17.42 -14.67 1.36
CA PRO A 9 16.35 -15.54 1.87
C PRO A 9 15.05 -14.79 2.20
N ALA A 10 15.09 -13.45 2.39
CA ALA A 10 13.90 -12.61 2.55
C ALA A 10 13.14 -12.44 1.23
N ILE A 11 11.92 -11.93 1.29
CA ILE A 11 11.07 -11.81 0.10
C ILE A 11 11.38 -10.51 -0.65
N PHE A 12 11.77 -10.63 -1.92
CA PHE A 12 11.68 -9.53 -2.87
C PHE A 12 10.19 -9.34 -3.24
N HIS A 13 9.58 -8.29 -2.72
CA HIS A 13 8.13 -8.11 -2.83
C HIS A 13 7.72 -6.79 -3.51
N GLN A 14 8.64 -5.97 -3.94
CA GLN A 14 8.37 -4.76 -4.72
C GLN A 14 7.72 -5.10 -6.08
N LYS A 15 6.78 -4.27 -6.52
CA LYS A 15 6.10 -4.39 -7.80
C LYS A 15 6.08 -3.02 -8.45
N PHE A 16 7.07 -2.76 -9.31
CA PHE A 16 7.06 -1.56 -10.11
C PHE A 16 7.73 -1.74 -11.47
N ILE A 17 7.35 -0.90 -12.41
CA ILE A 17 7.97 -0.78 -13.73
C ILE A 17 8.30 0.70 -13.93
N VAL A 18 9.52 0.98 -14.36
CA VAL A 18 9.94 2.31 -14.80
C VAL A 18 10.03 2.30 -16.32
N ARG A 19 9.33 3.23 -16.96
CA ARG A 19 9.31 3.39 -18.42
C ARG A 19 9.88 4.73 -18.83
N ASP A 20 10.56 4.77 -19.96
CA ASP A 20 11.01 6.00 -20.66
C ASP A 20 11.79 6.97 -19.74
N TYR A 21 12.69 6.43 -18.90
CA TYR A 21 13.49 7.27 -18.02
C TYR A 21 14.28 8.35 -18.78
N GLY A 22 14.12 9.59 -18.33
CA GLY A 22 14.76 10.75 -18.95
C GLY A 22 13.91 11.45 -20.00
N GLU A 23 12.86 10.81 -20.51
CA GLU A 23 11.96 11.35 -21.51
C GLU A 23 10.72 12.04 -20.89
N ASP A 24 10.02 12.84 -21.69
CA ASP A 24 8.76 13.48 -21.26
C ASP A 24 7.63 12.45 -21.04
N THR A 25 7.74 11.28 -21.66
CA THR A 25 6.83 10.14 -21.51
C THR A 25 7.14 9.27 -20.29
N ALA A 26 8.14 9.65 -19.47
CA ALA A 26 8.55 8.91 -18.29
C ALA A 26 7.37 8.59 -17.37
N ALA A 27 7.31 7.34 -16.95
CA ALA A 27 6.25 6.88 -16.06
C ALA A 27 6.73 5.75 -15.15
N VAL A 28 6.06 5.62 -14.02
CA VAL A 28 6.18 4.48 -13.09
C VAL A 28 4.82 3.83 -12.92
N LEU A 29 4.77 2.51 -13.05
CA LEU A 29 3.66 1.70 -12.61
C LEU A 29 4.07 1.03 -11.29
N THR A 30 3.24 1.14 -10.25
CA THR A 30 3.46 0.51 -8.94
C THR A 30 2.13 0.16 -8.27
N GLY A 31 2.15 -0.63 -7.20
CA GLY A 31 0.95 -1.01 -6.46
C GLY A 31 1.08 -2.36 -5.76
N SER A 32 -0.06 -2.99 -5.48
CA SER A 32 -0.12 -4.29 -4.82
C SER A 32 -0.09 -5.48 -5.77
N THR A 33 -0.31 -5.25 -7.07
CA THR A 33 -0.50 -6.28 -8.10
C THR A 33 0.79 -7.03 -8.38
N ASN A 34 0.80 -8.35 -8.17
CA ASN A 34 1.85 -9.20 -8.75
C ASN A 34 1.63 -9.34 -10.26
N PHE A 35 2.69 -9.55 -11.03
CA PHE A 35 2.58 -9.78 -12.47
C PHE A 35 2.22 -11.25 -12.77
N THR A 36 1.13 -11.71 -12.17
CA THR A 36 0.59 -13.08 -12.27
C THR A 36 -0.82 -13.06 -12.87
N ARG A 37 -1.26 -14.21 -13.38
CA ARG A 37 -2.60 -14.34 -13.97
C ARG A 37 -3.72 -14.01 -12.99
N THR A 38 -3.59 -14.43 -11.73
CA THR A 38 -4.60 -14.19 -10.69
C THR A 38 -4.70 -12.73 -10.26
N ASP A 39 -3.63 -11.96 -10.39
CA ASP A 39 -3.62 -10.55 -10.04
C ASP A 39 -3.96 -9.63 -11.23
N THR A 40 -3.63 -10.04 -12.46
CA THR A 40 -3.89 -9.23 -13.65
C THR A 40 -5.19 -9.58 -14.36
N GLY A 41 -5.88 -10.65 -13.96
CA GLY A 41 -7.08 -11.14 -14.64
C GLY A 41 -6.79 -11.73 -16.02
N SER A 42 -5.53 -11.89 -16.40
CA SER A 42 -5.11 -12.35 -17.73
C SER A 42 -5.34 -13.85 -17.87
N ASN A 43 -6.18 -14.24 -18.85
CA ASN A 43 -6.35 -15.63 -19.26
C ASN A 43 -6.10 -15.77 -20.77
N PRO A 44 -4.85 -16.05 -21.21
CA PRO A 44 -4.51 -16.19 -22.62
C PRO A 44 -5.29 -17.27 -23.37
N GLY A 45 -5.88 -18.24 -22.64
CA GLY A 45 -6.69 -19.32 -23.22
C GLY A 45 -8.17 -18.98 -23.41
N GLY A 46 -8.60 -17.75 -23.05
CA GLY A 46 -10.01 -17.33 -23.11
C GLY A 46 -10.88 -18.08 -22.09
N GLY A 47 -11.68 -17.35 -21.34
CA GLY A 47 -12.58 -17.87 -20.32
C GLY A 47 -12.42 -17.13 -19.00
N PRO A 48 -13.43 -17.19 -18.13
CA PRO A 48 -13.36 -16.50 -16.85
C PRO A 48 -12.25 -17.09 -15.98
N VAL A 49 -11.36 -16.21 -15.44
CA VAL A 49 -10.45 -16.60 -14.36
C VAL A 49 -11.30 -16.66 -13.09
N SER A 50 -11.60 -17.86 -12.63
CA SER A 50 -12.28 -18.03 -11.36
C SER A 50 -11.35 -17.60 -10.21
N GLY A 51 -11.78 -16.62 -9.43
CA GLY A 51 -11.09 -16.19 -8.24
C GLY A 51 -9.88 -15.28 -8.50
N ASN A 52 -10.14 -14.05 -8.94
CA ASN A 52 -9.14 -12.99 -9.04
C ASN A 52 -8.83 -12.39 -7.66
N ASN A 53 -7.59 -11.96 -7.49
CA ASN A 53 -7.20 -11.15 -6.36
C ASN A 53 -7.63 -9.70 -6.56
N LEU A 54 -8.09 -9.04 -5.50
CA LEU A 54 -8.34 -7.60 -5.52
C LEU A 54 -7.04 -6.85 -5.27
N ASN A 55 -6.69 -5.98 -6.20
CA ASN A 55 -5.44 -5.23 -6.20
C ASN A 55 -5.66 -3.78 -6.61
N HIS A 56 -4.66 -2.95 -6.37
CA HIS A 56 -4.56 -1.61 -6.95
C HIS A 56 -3.28 -1.45 -7.77
N LEU A 57 -3.36 -0.59 -8.76
CA LEU A 57 -2.25 -0.11 -9.56
C LEU A 57 -2.30 1.41 -9.66
N LEU A 58 -1.14 2.02 -9.58
CA LEU A 58 -0.92 3.45 -9.75
C LEU A 58 0.01 3.68 -10.94
N ILE A 59 -0.31 4.65 -11.77
CA ILE A 59 0.56 5.12 -12.85
C ILE A 59 0.95 6.57 -12.55
N LEU A 60 2.21 6.78 -12.23
CA LEU A 60 2.79 8.09 -11.96
C LEU A 60 3.49 8.59 -13.23
N ARG A 61 2.94 9.60 -13.87
CA ARG A 61 3.50 10.16 -15.12
C ARG A 61 4.39 11.34 -14.78
N GLY A 62 5.71 11.21 -15.02
CA GLY A 62 6.67 12.28 -14.82
C GLY A 62 8.08 11.81 -14.48
N ARG A 63 9.05 12.62 -14.88
CA ARG A 63 10.48 12.35 -14.70
C ARG A 63 10.88 12.21 -13.23
N GLN A 64 10.27 12.97 -12.33
CA GLN A 64 10.60 12.93 -10.90
C GLN A 64 10.26 11.58 -10.30
N ALA A 65 9.06 11.04 -10.59
CA ALA A 65 8.68 9.69 -10.17
C ALA A 65 9.65 8.63 -10.72
N ALA A 66 9.90 8.68 -12.03
CA ALA A 66 10.81 7.75 -12.70
C ALA A 66 12.23 7.80 -12.09
N THR A 67 12.71 8.96 -11.70
CA THR A 67 14.03 9.13 -11.06
C THR A 67 14.10 8.40 -9.72
N GLN A 68 13.09 8.56 -8.84
CA GLN A 68 13.11 7.93 -7.53
C GLN A 68 13.10 6.39 -7.64
N TYR A 69 12.19 5.86 -8.47
CA TYR A 69 12.06 4.41 -8.65
C TYR A 69 13.23 3.79 -9.44
N ARG A 70 13.82 4.53 -10.40
CA ARG A 70 15.04 4.08 -11.09
C ARG A 70 16.22 4.00 -10.14
N THR A 71 16.36 4.92 -9.22
CA THR A 71 17.43 4.89 -8.21
C THR A 71 17.34 3.58 -7.42
N GLU A 72 16.15 3.22 -6.95
CA GLU A 72 15.92 1.95 -6.27
C GLU A 72 16.21 0.74 -7.16
N PHE A 73 15.70 0.76 -8.41
CA PHE A 73 15.98 -0.30 -9.38
C PHE A 73 17.48 -0.54 -9.61
N LEU A 74 18.27 0.53 -9.71
CA LEU A 74 19.71 0.41 -9.94
C LEU A 74 20.45 -0.18 -8.73
N ARG A 75 19.99 0.06 -7.52
CA ARG A 75 20.53 -0.56 -6.30
C ARG A 75 20.29 -2.06 -6.29
N MET A 76 19.04 -2.47 -6.57
CA MET A 76 18.69 -3.89 -6.68
C MET A 76 19.50 -4.55 -7.80
N ARG A 77 19.65 -3.89 -8.95
CA ARG A 77 20.49 -4.38 -10.04
C ARG A 77 21.95 -4.52 -9.65
N ALA A 78 22.44 -3.73 -8.70
CA ALA A 78 23.79 -3.86 -8.14
C ALA A 78 23.90 -4.95 -7.06
N GLY A 79 22.82 -5.67 -6.75
CA GLY A 79 22.79 -6.76 -5.79
C GLY A 79 22.44 -6.36 -4.36
N THR A 80 21.96 -5.12 -4.14
CA THR A 80 21.56 -4.65 -2.81
C THR A 80 20.10 -4.94 -2.57
N PHE A 81 19.80 -5.96 -1.75
CA PHE A 81 18.45 -6.42 -1.41
C PHE A 81 18.28 -6.58 0.09
N GLY A 82 17.06 -6.37 0.60
CA GLY A 82 16.66 -6.63 1.97
C GLY A 82 17.59 -6.00 3.01
N GLU A 83 18.07 -6.79 3.94
CA GLU A 83 18.96 -6.36 5.03
C GLU A 83 20.34 -5.84 4.59
N LEU A 84 20.74 -6.12 3.34
CA LEU A 84 21.98 -5.58 2.76
C LEU A 84 21.87 -4.09 2.45
N HIS A 85 20.71 -3.49 2.52
CA HIS A 85 20.54 -2.05 2.42
C HIS A 85 21.18 -1.34 3.60
N GLU A 86 22.04 -0.37 3.32
CA GLU A 86 22.60 0.48 4.35
C GLU A 86 21.52 1.40 4.94
N ARG A 87 21.41 1.42 6.27
CA ARG A 87 20.40 2.25 6.98
C ARG A 87 20.60 3.74 6.80
N GLU A 88 21.80 4.17 6.42
CA GLU A 88 22.19 5.59 6.27
C GLU A 88 21.87 6.18 4.90
N GLU A 89 21.30 5.42 3.98
CA GLU A 89 20.96 5.97 2.68
C GLU A 89 19.83 7.01 2.77
N PRO A 90 19.95 8.14 2.05
CA PRO A 90 18.96 9.18 2.12
C PRO A 90 17.61 8.70 1.57
N LYS A 91 16.53 9.06 2.25
CA LYS A 91 15.17 8.81 1.78
C LYS A 91 14.97 9.41 0.38
N PRO A 92 14.12 8.80 -0.47
CA PRO A 92 13.76 9.37 -1.74
C PRO A 92 13.23 10.80 -1.57
N ARG A 93 13.54 11.65 -2.53
CA ARG A 93 13.04 13.03 -2.50
C ARG A 93 11.53 13.03 -2.74
N GLU A 94 10.83 13.79 -1.93
CA GLU A 94 9.44 14.12 -2.17
C GLU A 94 9.33 15.05 -3.38
N PHE A 95 8.22 14.96 -4.11
CA PHE A 95 7.96 15.80 -5.27
C PHE A 95 6.46 16.10 -5.39
N ARG A 96 6.08 17.01 -6.28
CA ARG A 96 4.68 17.25 -6.62
C ARG A 96 4.36 16.65 -7.99
N LEU A 97 3.18 16.06 -8.08
CA LEU A 97 2.65 15.50 -9.33
C LEU A 97 1.17 15.89 -9.44
N GLY A 98 0.80 16.61 -10.49
CA GLY A 98 -0.56 17.12 -10.63
C GLY A 98 -1.01 18.02 -9.46
N GLY A 99 -0.08 18.79 -8.88
CA GLY A 99 -0.35 19.65 -7.73
C GLY A 99 -0.20 18.97 -6.37
N ILE A 100 -0.38 17.64 -6.26
CA ILE A 100 -0.33 16.92 -4.99
C ILE A 100 1.10 16.50 -4.61
N ARG A 101 1.37 16.46 -3.31
CA ARG A 101 2.62 15.93 -2.76
C ARG A 101 2.69 14.42 -2.95
N VAL A 102 3.85 13.94 -3.34
CA VAL A 102 4.14 12.51 -3.55
C VAL A 102 5.40 12.14 -2.79
N LYS A 103 5.29 11.12 -1.93
CA LYS A 103 6.39 10.63 -1.11
C LYS A 103 6.54 9.11 -1.27
N PRO A 104 7.48 8.65 -2.11
CA PRO A 104 7.82 7.23 -2.18
C PRO A 104 8.76 6.84 -1.04
N LEU A 105 8.62 5.61 -0.52
CA LEU A 105 9.54 5.02 0.44
C LEU A 105 9.75 3.53 0.11
N PHE A 106 10.94 3.04 0.36
CA PHE A 106 11.34 1.66 0.11
C PHE A 106 11.81 1.00 1.43
N ALA A 107 11.19 -0.14 1.77
CA ALA A 107 11.61 -0.95 2.91
C ALA A 107 12.77 -1.86 2.51
N PRO A 108 13.54 -2.32 3.51
CA PRO A 108 13.43 -2.00 4.94
C PRO A 108 14.09 -0.67 5.32
N ARG A 109 14.82 -0.08 4.41
CA ARG A 109 15.75 1.02 4.62
C ARG A 109 15.12 2.34 5.05
N HIS A 110 13.95 2.71 4.48
CA HIS A 110 13.35 4.03 4.69
C HIS A 110 12.31 4.09 5.79
N GLY A 111 12.03 2.97 6.47
CA GLY A 111 11.05 2.87 7.56
C GLY A 111 9.63 3.27 7.13
N PRO A 112 9.03 2.59 6.13
CA PRO A 112 7.66 2.90 5.68
C PRO A 112 6.64 2.87 6.80
N GLU A 113 6.77 1.93 7.75
CA GLU A 113 5.88 1.78 8.90
C GLU A 113 5.87 3.03 9.78
N MET A 114 7.03 3.62 10.01
CA MET A 114 7.16 4.86 10.80
C MET A 114 6.42 6.02 10.13
N GLU A 115 6.50 6.10 8.81
CA GLU A 115 5.80 7.16 8.08
C GLU A 115 4.30 6.92 8.03
N ILE A 116 3.84 5.66 7.89
CA ILE A 116 2.43 5.30 8.00
C ILE A 116 1.88 5.72 9.36
N MET A 117 2.54 5.32 10.45
CA MET A 117 2.14 5.71 11.81
C MET A 117 2.14 7.22 12.00
N LYS A 118 3.12 7.95 11.44
CA LYS A 118 3.16 9.41 11.49
C LYS A 118 1.95 10.05 10.80
N GLN A 119 1.53 9.54 9.64
CA GLN A 119 0.34 10.04 8.97
C GLN A 119 -0.93 9.72 9.75
N MET A 120 -1.02 8.54 10.34
CA MET A 120 -2.13 8.17 11.23
C MET A 120 -2.23 9.09 12.46
N LEU A 121 -1.09 9.40 13.11
CA LEU A 121 -1.04 10.31 14.27
C LEU A 121 -1.40 11.77 13.93
N LYS A 122 -1.35 12.17 12.67
CA LYS A 122 -1.81 13.47 12.18
C LYS A 122 -3.28 13.46 11.79
N ALA A 123 -3.91 12.29 11.70
CA ALA A 123 -5.31 12.16 11.33
C ALA A 123 -6.22 12.87 12.32
N THR A 124 -7.29 13.48 11.83
CA THR A 124 -8.26 14.27 12.61
C THR A 124 -9.70 13.83 12.42
N THR A 125 -10.00 13.00 11.41
CA THR A 125 -11.40 12.67 11.07
C THR A 125 -11.66 11.19 10.86
N SER A 126 -10.80 10.44 10.15
CA SER A 126 -11.01 9.02 9.90
C SER A 126 -9.79 8.33 9.30
N ILE A 127 -9.74 7.01 9.50
CA ILE A 127 -8.81 6.13 8.79
C ILE A 127 -9.59 4.97 8.19
N ASP A 128 -9.46 4.76 6.89
CA ASP A 128 -10.05 3.64 6.15
C ASP A 128 -8.95 2.79 5.51
N PHE A 129 -9.05 1.46 5.55
CA PHE A 129 -8.03 0.61 4.94
C PHE A 129 -8.57 -0.69 4.31
N ALA A 130 -7.81 -1.20 3.33
CA ALA A 130 -7.97 -2.54 2.77
C ALA A 130 -6.61 -3.24 2.78
N MET A 131 -6.48 -4.35 3.54
CA MET A 131 -5.18 -4.94 3.84
C MET A 131 -5.18 -6.46 3.67
N PHE A 132 -4.20 -6.96 2.89
CA PHE A 132 -4.01 -8.39 2.71
C PHE A 132 -3.49 -9.05 3.99
N THR A 133 -2.32 -8.66 4.45
CA THR A 133 -1.71 -9.22 5.66
C THR A 133 -1.43 -8.13 6.67
N PHE A 134 -2.04 -8.24 7.85
CA PHE A 134 -1.88 -7.33 8.95
C PHE A 134 -1.60 -8.11 10.23
N SER A 135 -0.39 -8.01 10.74
CA SER A 135 0.06 -8.71 11.95
C SER A 135 0.26 -7.77 13.13
N GLN A 136 0.33 -8.35 14.31
CA GLN A 136 0.62 -7.64 15.58
C GLN A 136 2.09 -7.20 15.72
N SER A 137 2.90 -7.33 14.68
CA SER A 137 4.36 -7.11 14.74
C SER A 137 4.85 -5.88 13.97
N SER A 138 3.94 -5.06 13.44
CA SER A 138 4.31 -3.87 12.65
C SER A 138 4.31 -2.56 13.46
N GLY A 139 3.63 -2.53 14.61
CA GLY A 139 3.38 -1.32 15.41
C GLY A 139 2.28 -0.41 14.81
N ILE A 140 1.81 -0.70 13.58
CA ILE A 140 0.71 0.03 12.95
C ILE A 140 -0.60 -0.30 13.65
N ASP A 141 -0.80 -1.55 14.06
CA ASP A 141 -1.93 -2.03 14.87
C ASP A 141 -2.00 -1.31 16.22
N ASP A 142 -0.89 -1.22 16.95
CA ASP A 142 -0.81 -0.49 18.22
C ASP A 142 -1.20 0.99 18.06
N THR A 143 -0.78 1.60 16.95
CA THR A 143 -1.15 2.98 16.63
C THR A 143 -2.65 3.11 16.35
N MET A 144 -3.26 2.17 15.61
CA MET A 144 -4.71 2.15 15.36
C MET A 144 -5.49 1.97 16.65
N ILE A 145 -5.10 1.01 17.49
CA ILE A 145 -5.71 0.72 18.80
C ILE A 145 -5.69 1.97 19.68
N ARG A 146 -4.62 2.74 19.65
CA ARG A 146 -4.48 3.97 20.43
C ARG A 146 -5.35 5.12 19.92
N LEU A 147 -5.60 5.18 18.60
CA LEU A 147 -6.29 6.30 17.97
C LEU A 147 -7.80 6.10 17.88
N VAL A 148 -8.26 4.85 17.75
CA VAL A 148 -9.68 4.56 17.50
C VAL A 148 -10.57 5.04 18.65
N GLY A 149 -11.67 5.72 18.29
CA GLY A 149 -12.63 6.24 19.26
C GLY A 149 -13.80 6.95 18.56
N PRO A 150 -14.73 7.52 19.34
CA PRO A 150 -15.91 8.21 18.77
C PRO A 150 -15.54 9.35 17.81
N ASP A 151 -14.48 10.09 18.09
CA ASP A 151 -14.03 11.22 17.29
C ASP A 151 -13.03 10.80 16.19
N MET A 152 -12.52 9.55 16.24
CA MET A 152 -11.60 8.98 15.27
C MET A 152 -12.07 7.60 14.85
N PRO A 153 -13.09 7.50 13.99
CA PRO A 153 -13.54 6.23 13.46
C PRO A 153 -12.46 5.61 12.57
N ILE A 154 -12.13 4.35 12.85
CA ILE A 154 -11.24 3.54 12.04
C ILE A 154 -12.02 2.34 11.54
N ARG A 155 -11.99 2.11 10.23
CA ARG A 155 -12.64 0.94 9.63
C ARG A 155 -11.78 0.33 8.54
N GLY A 156 -11.91 -0.97 8.35
CA GLY A 156 -11.12 -1.64 7.34
C GLY A 156 -11.65 -2.99 6.92
N VAL A 157 -11.12 -3.46 5.81
CA VAL A 157 -11.39 -4.79 5.31
C VAL A 157 -10.10 -5.59 5.23
N LEU A 158 -10.14 -6.79 5.77
CA LEU A 158 -9.01 -7.72 5.83
C LEU A 158 -9.26 -8.92 4.90
N ASP A 159 -8.18 -9.50 4.38
CA ASP A 159 -8.28 -10.79 3.73
C ASP A 159 -8.72 -11.85 4.75
N ARG A 160 -9.78 -12.59 4.44
CA ARG A 160 -10.40 -13.57 5.34
C ARG A 160 -9.39 -14.60 5.85
N ASP A 161 -8.58 -15.16 4.95
CA ASP A 161 -7.69 -16.27 5.31
C ASP A 161 -6.45 -15.77 6.06
N GLN A 162 -6.00 -14.53 5.81
CA GLN A 162 -4.91 -13.89 6.54
C GLN A 162 -5.39 -13.31 7.87
N GLY A 163 -6.56 -12.67 7.89
CA GLY A 163 -7.16 -12.09 9.09
C GLY A 163 -7.58 -13.13 10.15
N ALA A 164 -7.84 -14.37 9.74
CA ALA A 164 -8.15 -15.48 10.63
C ALA A 164 -6.92 -16.13 11.30
N ARG A 165 -5.72 -15.67 11.00
CA ARG A 165 -4.50 -16.24 11.57
C ARG A 165 -4.29 -15.76 13.02
N GLU A 166 -3.72 -16.60 13.86
CA GLU A 166 -3.44 -16.32 15.26
C GLU A 166 -2.55 -15.07 15.46
N TRP A 167 -1.58 -14.87 14.57
CA TRP A 167 -0.69 -13.71 14.59
C TRP A 167 -1.30 -12.44 13.98
N ALA A 168 -2.51 -12.50 13.40
CA ALA A 168 -3.15 -11.34 12.80
C ALA A 168 -3.58 -10.32 13.85
N ALA A 169 -3.55 -9.04 13.48
CA ALA A 169 -3.98 -7.95 14.34
C ALA A 169 -5.51 -7.88 14.54
N THR A 170 -6.27 -8.74 13.86
CA THR A 170 -7.74 -8.71 13.78
C THR A 170 -8.42 -8.63 15.15
N THR A 171 -8.06 -9.51 16.07
CA THR A 171 -8.68 -9.55 17.41
C THR A 171 -8.40 -8.28 18.19
N GLY A 172 -7.13 -7.85 18.27
CA GLY A 172 -6.75 -6.64 18.99
C GLY A 172 -7.41 -5.37 18.43
N LEU A 173 -7.47 -5.25 17.10
CA LEU A 173 -8.12 -4.12 16.43
C LEU A 173 -9.64 -4.11 16.71
N LYS A 174 -10.30 -5.28 16.61
CA LYS A 174 -11.72 -5.41 16.87
C LYS A 174 -12.05 -5.06 18.33
N ASP A 175 -11.31 -5.63 19.28
CA ASP A 175 -11.53 -5.41 20.71
C ASP A 175 -11.33 -3.94 21.09
N ALA A 176 -10.47 -3.21 20.39
CA ALA A 176 -10.29 -1.77 20.56
C ALA A 176 -11.42 -0.93 19.93
N GLY A 177 -12.28 -1.51 19.10
CA GLY A 177 -13.40 -0.82 18.46
C GLY A 177 -13.19 -0.42 17.00
N VAL A 178 -12.14 -0.92 16.35
CA VAL A 178 -11.99 -0.78 14.89
C VAL A 178 -13.08 -1.58 14.19
N GLN A 179 -13.80 -0.96 13.26
CA GLN A 179 -14.85 -1.62 12.49
C GLN A 179 -14.20 -2.47 11.38
N LEU A 180 -14.35 -3.79 11.45
CA LEU A 180 -13.67 -4.73 10.56
C LEU A 180 -14.62 -5.57 9.73
N TRP A 181 -14.26 -5.75 8.47
CA TRP A 181 -14.87 -6.65 7.51
C TRP A 181 -13.83 -7.62 6.95
N GLU A 182 -14.31 -8.75 6.42
CA GLU A 182 -13.50 -9.71 5.66
C GLU A 182 -14.17 -10.03 4.32
N ASN A 183 -13.38 -10.34 3.28
CA ASN A 183 -13.95 -10.72 1.99
C ASN A 183 -14.77 -12.03 2.10
N ARG A 184 -16.01 -11.98 1.58
CA ARG A 184 -16.99 -13.05 1.65
C ARG A 184 -16.70 -14.14 0.61
N LYS A 185 -16.93 -15.40 0.99
CA LYS A 185 -16.89 -16.54 0.07
C LYS A 185 -17.97 -16.40 -1.01
N GLY A 186 -17.71 -16.92 -2.20
CA GLY A 186 -18.69 -16.96 -3.30
C GLY A 186 -18.80 -15.67 -4.11
N THR A 187 -18.05 -14.63 -3.80
CA THR A 187 -18.04 -13.36 -4.55
C THR A 187 -17.14 -13.38 -5.78
N GLY A 188 -16.43 -14.47 -6.05
CA GLY A 188 -15.39 -14.52 -7.09
C GLY A 188 -14.04 -13.95 -6.66
N VAL A 189 -13.97 -13.35 -5.48
CA VAL A 189 -12.72 -12.82 -4.90
C VAL A 189 -11.96 -13.98 -4.25
N ARG A 190 -10.72 -14.23 -4.71
CA ARG A 190 -9.82 -15.20 -4.12
C ARG A 190 -9.10 -14.64 -2.91
N LYS A 191 -8.49 -13.45 -3.08
CA LYS A 191 -7.77 -12.73 -2.02
C LYS A 191 -8.08 -11.25 -2.09
N LEU A 192 -8.23 -10.63 -0.94
CA LEU A 192 -8.15 -9.19 -0.81
C LEU A 192 -6.67 -8.82 -0.73
N HIS A 193 -6.04 -8.51 -1.86
CA HIS A 193 -4.58 -8.34 -1.92
C HIS A 193 -4.13 -6.87 -1.87
N HIS A 194 -5.03 -5.95 -1.57
CA HIS A 194 -4.70 -4.53 -1.35
C HIS A 194 -3.74 -4.33 -0.18
N LYS A 195 -2.95 -3.27 -0.24
CA LYS A 195 -2.23 -2.63 0.85
C LYS A 195 -2.49 -1.13 0.68
N LEU A 196 -3.66 -0.74 1.12
CA LEU A 196 -4.25 0.55 0.84
C LEU A 196 -4.82 1.16 2.13
N MET A 197 -4.50 2.42 2.37
CA MET A 197 -5.06 3.21 3.45
C MET A 197 -5.44 4.60 2.95
N VAL A 198 -6.55 5.11 3.41
CA VAL A 198 -7.00 6.50 3.21
C VAL A 198 -7.09 7.16 4.58
N VAL A 199 -6.45 8.31 4.74
CA VAL A 199 -6.48 9.09 5.99
C VAL A 199 -7.18 10.41 5.74
N ASP A 200 -8.18 10.72 6.58
CA ASP A 200 -8.99 11.96 6.55
C ASP A 200 -9.65 12.23 5.20
N ARG A 201 -9.80 11.23 4.34
CA ARG A 201 -10.24 11.40 2.93
C ARG A 201 -9.42 12.44 2.18
N ARG A 202 -8.16 12.59 2.54
CA ARG A 202 -7.23 13.59 2.00
C ARG A 202 -5.97 12.97 1.43
N ILE A 203 -5.43 11.94 2.07
CA ILE A 203 -4.23 11.26 1.59
C ILE A 203 -4.49 9.78 1.35
N VAL A 204 -3.71 9.23 0.41
CA VAL A 204 -3.72 7.81 0.09
C VAL A 204 -2.32 7.24 0.35
N ILE A 205 -2.26 6.14 1.07
CA ILE A 205 -1.06 5.34 1.27
C ILE A 205 -1.29 4.00 0.56
N ALA A 206 -0.42 3.68 -0.40
CA ALA A 206 -0.58 2.52 -1.25
C ALA A 206 0.78 1.90 -1.63
N GLY A 207 0.80 0.63 -2.04
CA GLY A 207 2.03 -0.03 -2.48
C GLY A 207 2.01 -1.53 -2.32
N SER A 208 3.20 -2.11 -2.13
CA SER A 208 3.37 -3.55 -1.92
C SER A 208 3.40 -3.96 -0.44
N PHE A 209 3.56 -3.01 0.47
CA PHE A 209 3.91 -3.17 1.87
C PHE A 209 2.75 -3.74 2.71
N ASN A 210 2.86 -5.01 3.12
CA ASN A 210 1.99 -5.59 4.14
C ASN A 210 2.31 -4.98 5.52
N TYR A 211 1.33 -4.89 6.39
CA TYR A 211 1.53 -4.39 7.76
C TYR A 211 2.04 -5.52 8.65
N THR A 212 3.31 -5.89 8.46
CA THR A 212 3.94 -7.03 9.14
C THR A 212 5.39 -6.74 9.51
N GLY A 213 5.90 -7.39 10.56
CA GLY A 213 7.31 -7.27 10.96
C GLY A 213 8.29 -7.59 9.82
N PRO A 214 8.15 -8.69 9.08
CA PRO A 214 9.03 -8.97 7.94
C PRO A 214 9.03 -7.89 6.85
N ALA A 215 7.87 -7.27 6.55
CA ALA A 215 7.81 -6.17 5.60
C ALA A 215 8.57 -4.93 6.11
N THR A 216 8.57 -4.71 7.43
CA THR A 216 9.27 -3.61 8.08
C THR A 216 10.79 -3.81 8.08
N THR A 217 11.27 -5.04 8.29
CA THR A 217 12.67 -5.28 8.68
C THR A 217 13.55 -5.96 7.64
N ILE A 218 12.98 -6.83 6.81
CA ILE A 218 13.79 -7.71 5.95
C ILE A 218 13.36 -7.78 4.49
N ASN A 219 12.07 -7.54 4.17
CA ASN A 219 11.58 -7.63 2.80
C ASN A 219 11.87 -6.35 2.00
N ASP A 220 12.09 -6.51 0.70
CA ASP A 220 12.09 -5.39 -0.23
C ASP A 220 10.65 -5.01 -0.59
N GLU A 221 10.19 -3.88 -0.09
CA GLU A 221 8.83 -3.36 -0.29
C GLU A 221 8.86 -1.89 -0.73
N ASN A 222 7.75 -1.41 -1.28
CA ASN A 222 7.56 0.03 -1.47
C ASN A 222 6.19 0.49 -0.99
N ILE A 223 6.15 1.73 -0.55
CA ILE A 223 4.91 2.51 -0.39
C ILE A 223 5.04 3.83 -1.13
N ILE A 224 3.89 4.40 -1.42
CA ILE A 224 3.76 5.77 -1.87
C ILE A 224 2.67 6.47 -1.05
N ILE A 225 2.96 7.69 -0.62
CA ILE A 225 2.00 8.56 0.04
C ILE A 225 1.66 9.68 -0.92
N LEU A 226 0.37 9.85 -1.19
CA LEU A 226 -0.19 10.81 -2.12
C LEU A 226 -1.05 11.80 -1.37
N GLY A 227 -0.65 13.07 -1.37
CA GLY A 227 -1.28 14.14 -0.61
C GLY A 227 -0.51 14.54 0.64
N ASP A 228 -1.03 15.55 1.34
CA ASP A 228 -0.50 16.10 2.59
C ASP A 228 -1.66 16.54 3.49
N LEU A 229 -1.66 16.11 4.76
CA LEU A 229 -2.68 16.55 5.74
C LEU A 229 -2.50 18.03 6.14
N GLU A 230 -1.31 18.59 5.90
CA GLU A 230 -0.97 19.99 6.18
C GLU A 230 -1.04 20.87 4.92
N GLU A 231 -1.60 20.37 3.80
CA GLU A 231 -1.76 21.16 2.57
C GLU A 231 -2.67 22.36 2.81
N THR A 232 -2.23 23.53 2.38
CA THR A 232 -2.94 24.81 2.53
C THR A 232 -3.35 25.44 1.21
N ASP A 233 -2.77 24.98 0.10
CA ASP A 233 -3.19 25.43 -1.23
C ASP A 233 -4.55 24.81 -1.59
N PRO A 234 -5.60 25.63 -1.86
CA PRO A 234 -6.94 25.11 -2.08
C PRO A 234 -7.09 24.23 -3.32
N GLU A 235 -6.30 24.45 -4.37
CA GLU A 235 -6.35 23.69 -5.61
C GLU A 235 -5.68 22.32 -5.40
N ALA A 236 -4.52 22.30 -4.73
CA ALA A 236 -3.86 21.08 -4.35
C ALA A 236 -4.71 20.24 -3.37
N GLU A 237 -5.35 20.90 -2.40
CA GLU A 237 -6.27 20.24 -1.47
C GLU A 237 -7.50 19.62 -2.18
N ALA A 238 -8.11 20.34 -3.11
CA ALA A 238 -9.22 19.80 -3.90
C ALA A 238 -8.77 18.59 -4.75
N THR A 239 -7.59 18.68 -5.36
CA THR A 239 -7.03 17.61 -6.18
C THR A 239 -6.72 16.38 -5.35
N GLN A 240 -6.07 16.52 -4.18
CA GLN A 240 -5.78 15.36 -3.33
C GLN A 240 -7.04 14.70 -2.78
N ARG A 241 -8.08 15.47 -2.41
CA ARG A 241 -9.38 14.92 -1.99
C ARG A 241 -10.07 14.15 -3.11
N MET A 242 -10.05 14.71 -4.33
CA MET A 242 -10.57 14.01 -5.51
C MET A 242 -9.84 12.67 -5.71
N PHE A 243 -8.52 12.65 -5.60
CA PHE A 243 -7.75 11.43 -5.72
C PHE A 243 -8.06 10.43 -4.60
N ALA A 244 -8.12 10.90 -3.35
CA ALA A 244 -8.46 10.07 -2.20
C ALA A 244 -9.88 9.48 -2.31
N SER A 245 -10.83 10.19 -2.96
CA SER A 245 -12.18 9.69 -3.15
C SER A 245 -12.27 8.42 -4.02
N TYR A 246 -11.36 8.24 -4.97
CA TYR A 246 -11.28 6.98 -5.75
C TYR A 246 -10.85 5.80 -4.88
N ALA A 247 -9.82 5.98 -4.03
CA ALA A 247 -9.37 4.94 -3.11
C ALA A 247 -10.44 4.63 -2.05
N GLN A 248 -11.11 5.66 -1.55
CA GLN A 248 -12.22 5.53 -0.61
C GLN A 248 -13.39 4.75 -1.22
N ALA A 249 -13.79 5.11 -2.44
CA ALA A 249 -14.87 4.43 -3.16
C ALA A 249 -14.57 2.93 -3.39
N GLU A 250 -13.32 2.57 -3.63
CA GLU A 250 -12.93 1.17 -3.75
C GLU A 250 -13.03 0.44 -2.41
N ILE A 251 -12.58 1.03 -1.30
CA ILE A 251 -12.75 0.44 0.04
C ILE A 251 -14.24 0.28 0.36
N ASP A 252 -15.05 1.30 0.09
CA ASP A 252 -16.52 1.26 0.31
C ASP A 252 -17.18 0.16 -0.52
N ARG A 253 -16.82 0.03 -1.80
CA ARG A 253 -17.32 -1.02 -2.69
C ARG A 253 -16.95 -2.42 -2.16
N ILE A 254 -15.71 -2.61 -1.72
CA ILE A 254 -15.28 -3.90 -1.17
C ILE A 254 -16.06 -4.25 0.09
N ILE A 255 -16.25 -3.29 0.99
CA ILE A 255 -17.03 -3.47 2.22
C ILE A 255 -18.48 -3.83 1.90
N THR A 256 -19.12 -3.07 1.00
CA THR A 256 -20.55 -3.20 0.71
C THR A 256 -20.87 -4.45 -0.11
N ASP A 257 -20.11 -4.68 -1.20
CA ASP A 257 -20.49 -5.67 -2.21
C ASP A 257 -19.83 -7.02 -1.99
N LEU A 258 -18.62 -7.04 -1.41
CA LEU A 258 -17.75 -8.21 -1.43
C LEU A 258 -17.41 -8.76 -0.03
N SER A 259 -17.85 -8.08 1.03
CA SER A 259 -17.41 -8.41 2.39
C SER A 259 -18.57 -8.70 3.33
N GLN A 260 -18.24 -9.20 4.51
CA GLN A 260 -19.11 -9.38 5.66
C GLN A 260 -18.41 -8.85 6.92
N PRO A 261 -19.15 -8.34 7.92
CA PRO A 261 -18.55 -7.94 9.19
C PRO A 261 -17.83 -9.11 9.87
N ILE A 262 -16.70 -8.81 10.51
CA ILE A 262 -16.03 -9.78 11.39
C ILE A 262 -16.78 -9.80 12.72
N ALA A 263 -17.34 -10.97 13.03
CA ALA A 263 -18.18 -11.21 14.22
C ALA A 263 -17.39 -11.16 15.54
#